data_72a514636d4c5cde95f78fe666e29891
#
_entry.id   72a514636d4c5cde95f78fe666e29891
#
_cell.length_a   1.000
_cell.length_b   1.000
_cell.length_c   1.000
_cell.angle_alpha   90.00
_cell.angle_beta   90.00
_cell.angle_gamma   90.00
#
_symmetry.space_group_name_H-M   'P 1'
#
loop_
_entity.id
_entity.type
_entity.pdbx_description
1 polymer ?
#
loop_
_entity_poly.entity_id
_entity_poly.type
_entity_poly.pdbx_seq_one_letter_code
_entity_poly.pdbx_strand_id
1 'polypeptide(L)'
;MNRQFTVDQALDLVSASADKAYGVLLKHGTLELGYYKPDGVDPQNPHDRDEVYIVQSGSGFFVVENDRQPFQPGDALFIPAFVVHRFEDFTDDFAAWVIFYGPTGGE
;
A
#
# COMPACT_ATOMS: atom_id res chain seq x y z
N MET A 1 -2.89 23.38 5.08
CA MET A 1 -2.62 21.96 4.75
C MET A 1 -3.50 21.05 5.58
N ASN A 2 -4.13 20.08 4.94
CA ASN A 2 -4.87 19.06 5.66
C ASN A 2 -3.90 18.17 6.44
N ARG A 3 -4.24 17.84 7.66
CA ARG A 3 -3.41 17.03 8.56
C ARG A 3 -4.10 15.75 9.01
N GLN A 4 -5.35 15.56 8.60
CA GLN A 4 -6.12 14.39 8.97
C GLN A 4 -6.68 13.75 7.72
N PHE A 5 -6.45 12.46 7.55
CA PHE A 5 -6.83 11.72 6.36
C PHE A 5 -7.67 10.53 6.79
N THR A 6 -8.88 10.42 6.23
CA THR A 6 -9.84 9.40 6.61
C THR A 6 -9.91 8.29 5.58
N VAL A 7 -10.41 7.13 6.00
CA VAL A 7 -10.66 6.02 5.08
C VAL A 7 -11.66 6.41 4.00
N ASP A 8 -12.70 7.18 4.34
CA ASP A 8 -13.68 7.62 3.35
C ASP A 8 -13.05 8.49 2.26
N GLN A 9 -12.17 9.42 2.63
CA GLN A 9 -11.41 10.21 1.66
C GLN A 9 -10.53 9.32 0.78
N ALA A 10 -9.88 8.33 1.40
CA ALA A 10 -9.01 7.40 0.70
C ALA A 10 -9.78 6.58 -0.33
N LEU A 11 -10.95 6.05 0.04
CA LEU A 11 -11.79 5.27 -0.86
C LEU A 11 -12.28 6.09 -2.05
N ASP A 12 -12.63 7.36 -1.85
CA ASP A 12 -13.02 8.25 -2.94
C ASP A 12 -11.86 8.45 -3.93
N LEU A 13 -10.65 8.64 -3.43
CA LEU A 13 -9.47 8.81 -4.27
C LEU A 13 -9.11 7.53 -5.04
N VAL A 14 -9.24 6.38 -4.40
CA VAL A 14 -9.04 5.09 -5.08
C VAL A 14 -10.05 4.92 -6.22
N SER A 15 -11.32 5.21 -5.96
CA SER A 15 -12.38 5.09 -6.96
C SER A 15 -12.16 6.01 -8.16
N ALA A 16 -11.57 7.18 -7.94
CA ALA A 16 -11.29 8.16 -8.98
C ALA A 16 -9.97 7.93 -9.70
N SER A 17 -9.12 7.01 -9.22
CA SER A 17 -7.82 6.76 -9.81
C SER A 17 -7.92 5.95 -11.11
N ALA A 18 -6.86 6.03 -11.94
CA ALA A 18 -6.85 5.36 -13.24
C ALA A 18 -6.94 3.84 -13.11
N ASP A 19 -6.24 3.25 -12.14
CA ASP A 19 -6.23 1.79 -11.92
C ASP A 19 -7.31 1.33 -10.93
N LYS A 20 -7.99 2.26 -10.26
CA LYS A 20 -9.01 1.99 -9.24
C LYS A 20 -8.51 1.10 -8.11
N ALA A 21 -7.21 1.14 -7.84
CA ALA A 21 -6.57 0.36 -6.80
C ALA A 21 -5.77 1.23 -5.83
N TYR A 22 -5.15 2.32 -6.29
CA TYR A 22 -4.28 3.14 -5.47
C TYR A 22 -4.65 4.63 -5.60
N GLY A 23 -4.80 5.30 -4.47
CA GLY A 23 -5.04 6.74 -4.41
C GLY A 23 -4.00 7.42 -3.53
N VAL A 24 -3.61 8.65 -3.89
CA VAL A 24 -2.63 9.45 -3.14
C VAL A 24 -3.35 10.54 -2.37
N LEU A 25 -3.13 10.60 -1.05
CA LEU A 25 -3.76 11.59 -0.18
C LEU A 25 -2.83 12.75 0.17
N LEU A 26 -1.53 12.51 0.28
CA LEU A 26 -0.57 13.52 0.68
C LEU A 26 0.78 13.28 0.02
N LYS A 27 1.39 14.36 -0.46
CA LYS A 27 2.80 14.39 -0.82
C LYS A 27 3.47 15.54 -0.07
N HIS A 28 4.57 15.25 0.61
CA HIS A 28 5.30 16.25 1.37
C HIS A 28 6.78 15.86 1.41
N GLY A 29 7.62 16.58 0.68
CA GLY A 29 9.00 16.18 0.49
C GLY A 29 9.07 14.80 -0.18
N THR A 30 9.79 13.87 0.43
CA THR A 30 9.86 12.48 -0.05
C THR A 30 8.70 11.62 0.44
N LEU A 31 7.95 12.10 1.42
CA LEU A 31 6.81 11.36 1.96
C LEU A 31 5.65 11.35 0.97
N GLU A 32 5.12 10.17 0.70
CA GLU A 32 3.85 10.00 -0.01
C GLU A 32 2.95 9.09 0.82
N LEU A 33 1.77 9.58 1.17
CA LEU A 33 0.75 8.79 1.84
C LEU A 33 -0.32 8.41 0.83
N GLY A 34 -0.53 7.13 0.66
CA GLY A 34 -1.53 6.59 -0.24
C GLY A 34 -2.41 5.56 0.44
N TYR A 35 -3.38 5.06 -0.32
CA TYR A 35 -4.27 4.00 0.11
C TYR A 35 -4.40 2.99 -1.01
N TYR A 36 -4.18 1.71 -0.70
CA TYR A 36 -4.18 0.63 -1.66
C TYR A 36 -5.34 -0.33 -1.35
N LYS A 37 -6.22 -0.50 -2.33
CA LYS A 37 -7.34 -1.43 -2.24
C LYS A 37 -7.48 -2.15 -3.58
N PRO A 38 -6.72 -3.23 -3.79
CA PRO A 38 -6.81 -4.00 -5.03
C PRO A 38 -8.12 -4.76 -5.13
N ASP A 39 -8.57 -5.03 -6.35
CA ASP A 39 -9.78 -5.78 -6.62
C ASP A 39 -9.41 -7.16 -7.14
N GLY A 40 -9.36 -8.16 -6.24
CA GLY A 40 -9.14 -9.56 -6.56
C GLY A 40 -7.72 -9.94 -6.94
N VAL A 41 -6.99 -9.05 -7.57
CA VAL A 41 -5.62 -9.28 -8.07
C VAL A 41 -4.75 -8.11 -7.66
N ASP A 42 -3.51 -8.41 -7.25
CA ASP A 42 -2.52 -7.38 -6.95
C ASP A 42 -1.75 -7.02 -8.23
N PRO A 43 -2.00 -5.83 -8.82
CA PRO A 43 -1.35 -5.44 -10.07
C PRO A 43 0.02 -4.78 -9.89
N GLN A 44 0.60 -4.82 -8.70
CA GLN A 44 1.79 -4.06 -8.38
C GLN A 44 3.04 -4.54 -9.10
N ASN A 45 3.90 -3.58 -9.41
CA ASN A 45 5.30 -3.80 -9.78
C ASN A 45 6.20 -3.32 -8.65
N PRO A 46 7.48 -3.75 -8.60
CA PRO A 46 8.42 -3.22 -7.61
C PRO A 46 8.52 -1.69 -7.70
N HIS A 47 8.68 -1.06 -6.56
CA HIS A 47 8.78 0.41 -6.44
C HIS A 47 10.21 0.84 -6.20
N ASP A 48 10.51 2.08 -6.56
CA ASP A 48 11.86 2.64 -6.50
C ASP A 48 12.21 3.34 -5.17
N ARG A 49 11.28 3.30 -4.20
CA ARG A 49 11.46 3.88 -2.85
C ARG A 49 11.11 2.86 -1.79
N ASP A 50 11.60 3.08 -0.59
CA ASP A 50 11.20 2.29 0.57
C ASP A 50 9.72 2.52 0.88
N GLU A 51 9.05 1.48 1.36
CA GLU A 51 7.60 1.48 1.50
C GLU A 51 7.17 0.76 2.77
N VAL A 52 6.15 1.31 3.45
CA VAL A 52 5.48 0.66 4.57
C VAL A 52 3.98 0.58 4.27
N TYR A 53 3.41 -0.60 4.44
CA TYR A 53 1.96 -0.78 4.46
C TYR A 53 1.48 -0.89 5.90
N ILE A 54 0.35 -0.24 6.21
CA ILE A 54 -0.39 -0.49 7.45
C ILE A 54 -1.73 -1.07 7.03
N VAL A 55 -1.97 -2.33 7.38
CA VAL A 55 -3.19 -3.02 6.99
C VAL A 55 -4.38 -2.43 7.74
N GLN A 56 -5.35 -1.89 6.99
CA GLN A 56 -6.56 -1.28 7.54
C GLN A 56 -7.66 -2.29 7.73
N SER A 57 -7.87 -3.17 6.76
CA SER A 57 -8.95 -4.15 6.74
C SER A 57 -8.56 -5.37 5.93
N GLY A 58 -9.25 -6.47 6.16
CA GLY A 58 -9.02 -7.71 5.43
C GLY A 58 -7.83 -8.50 5.91
N SER A 59 -7.65 -9.67 5.30
CA SER A 59 -6.54 -10.59 5.60
C SER A 59 -6.11 -11.28 4.31
N GLY A 60 -4.96 -11.94 4.36
CA GLY A 60 -4.42 -12.65 3.22
C GLY A 60 -2.97 -13.01 3.46
N PHE A 61 -2.20 -13.09 2.38
CA PHE A 61 -0.77 -13.42 2.45
C PHE A 61 0.05 -12.34 1.77
N PHE A 62 1.17 -12.01 2.41
CA PHE A 62 2.14 -11.06 1.92
C PHE A 62 3.39 -11.81 1.50
N VAL A 63 3.79 -11.65 0.24
CA VAL A 63 4.94 -12.34 -0.34
C VAL A 63 6.01 -11.32 -0.67
N VAL A 64 7.17 -11.45 -0.06
CA VAL A 64 8.36 -10.66 -0.37
C VAL A 64 9.42 -11.63 -0.85
N GLU A 65 9.82 -11.51 -2.11
CA GLU A 65 10.68 -12.49 -2.78
C GLU A 65 10.06 -13.88 -2.68
N ASN A 66 10.66 -14.81 -1.93
CA ASN A 66 10.13 -16.17 -1.73
C ASN A 66 9.54 -16.40 -0.33
N ASP A 67 9.44 -15.35 0.48
CA ASP A 67 8.92 -15.42 1.84
C ASP A 67 7.44 -15.05 1.86
N ARG A 68 6.58 -16.00 2.22
CA ARG A 68 5.12 -15.85 2.24
C ARG A 68 4.63 -15.89 3.68
N GLN A 69 4.00 -14.81 4.13
CA GLN A 69 3.50 -14.69 5.50
C GLN A 69 2.05 -14.22 5.52
N PRO A 70 1.23 -14.69 6.47
CA PRO A 70 -0.12 -14.18 6.63
C PRO A 70 -0.10 -12.78 7.25
N PHE A 71 -1.08 -11.96 6.87
CA PHE A 71 -1.29 -10.65 7.48
C PHE A 71 -2.72 -10.47 7.94
N GLN A 72 -2.93 -9.53 8.85
CA GLN A 72 -4.24 -9.17 9.38
C GLN A 72 -4.29 -7.67 9.67
N PRO A 73 -5.49 -7.10 9.94
CA PRO A 73 -5.62 -5.67 10.26
C PRO A 73 -4.70 -5.25 11.42
N GLY A 74 -4.07 -4.09 11.25
CA GLY A 74 -3.12 -3.56 12.22
C GLY A 74 -1.67 -3.92 11.95
N ASP A 75 -1.38 -4.88 11.09
CA ASP A 75 -0.01 -5.25 10.77
C ASP A 75 0.67 -4.16 9.96
N ALA A 76 1.96 -3.93 10.26
CA ALA A 76 2.85 -3.08 9.48
C ALA A 76 3.79 -3.95 8.66
N LEU A 77 3.88 -3.68 7.36
CA LEU A 77 4.67 -4.48 6.42
C LEU A 77 5.68 -3.57 5.74
N PHE A 78 6.96 -3.94 5.78
CA PHE A 78 8.03 -3.13 5.21
C PHE A 78 8.62 -3.77 3.97
N ILE A 79 8.80 -2.96 2.92
CA ILE A 79 9.43 -3.40 1.66
C ILE A 79 10.51 -2.40 1.27
N PRO A 80 11.78 -2.83 1.18
CA PRO A 80 12.83 -1.98 0.63
C PRO A 80 12.59 -1.70 -0.86
N ALA A 81 13.19 -0.61 -1.35
CA ALA A 81 13.13 -0.24 -2.76
C ALA A 81 13.58 -1.39 -3.66
N PHE A 82 12.90 -1.55 -4.80
CA PHE A 82 13.15 -2.55 -5.85
C PHE A 82 12.91 -4.01 -5.47
N VAL A 83 12.45 -4.29 -4.26
CA VAL A 83 12.18 -5.67 -3.84
C VAL A 83 10.85 -6.14 -4.42
N VAL A 84 10.85 -7.31 -5.03
CA VAL A 84 9.63 -7.93 -5.58
C VAL A 84 8.72 -8.34 -4.44
N HIS A 85 7.49 -7.86 -4.48
CA HIS A 85 6.49 -8.16 -3.45
C HIS A 85 5.10 -8.21 -4.06
N ARG A 86 4.18 -8.91 -3.39
CA ARG A 86 2.77 -8.97 -3.78
C ARG A 86 1.90 -9.44 -2.63
N PHE A 87 0.62 -9.18 -2.75
CA PHE A 87 -0.40 -9.74 -1.88
C PHE A 87 -1.10 -10.89 -2.61
N GLU A 88 -1.37 -11.98 -1.91
CA GLU A 88 -2.01 -13.17 -2.46
C GLU A 88 -3.16 -13.64 -1.57
N ASP A 89 -4.18 -14.24 -2.20
CA ASP A 89 -5.29 -14.88 -1.49
C ASP A 89 -5.91 -13.97 -0.43
N PHE A 90 -6.07 -12.69 -0.75
CA PHE A 90 -6.60 -11.72 0.17
C PHE A 90 -8.12 -11.62 0.07
N THR A 91 -8.75 -11.19 1.16
CA THR A 91 -10.20 -10.99 1.23
C THR A 91 -10.62 -9.77 0.42
N ASP A 92 -11.91 -9.73 0.04
CA ASP A 92 -12.46 -8.65 -0.80
C ASP A 92 -12.37 -7.27 -0.13
N ASP A 93 -12.35 -7.24 1.20
CA ASP A 93 -12.26 -6.00 1.96
C ASP A 93 -10.82 -5.56 2.27
N PHE A 94 -9.83 -6.27 1.75
CA PHE A 94 -8.43 -5.91 2.00
C PHE A 94 -8.13 -4.49 1.53
N ALA A 95 -7.56 -3.70 2.42
CA ALA A 95 -7.08 -2.36 2.13
C ALA A 95 -5.97 -1.99 3.10
N ALA A 96 -5.03 -1.16 2.65
CA ALA A 96 -3.89 -0.74 3.46
C ALA A 96 -3.52 0.71 3.18
N TRP A 97 -3.12 1.41 4.24
CA TRP A 97 -2.40 2.67 4.08
C TRP A 97 -1.00 2.37 3.56
N VAL A 98 -0.52 3.22 2.66
CA VAL A 98 0.79 3.05 2.02
C VAL A 98 1.62 4.29 2.28
N ILE A 99 2.83 4.10 2.77
CA ILE A 99 3.77 5.19 3.05
C ILE A 99 5.04 4.94 2.25
N PHE A 100 5.29 5.79 1.25
CA PHE A 100 6.59 5.86 0.58
C PHE A 100 7.40 6.97 1.21
N TYR A 101 8.71 6.76 1.37
CA TYR A 101 9.59 7.76 1.98
C TYR A 101 11.02 7.59 1.50
N GLY A 102 11.82 8.64 1.70
CA GLY A 102 13.24 8.60 1.40
C GLY A 102 13.56 8.77 -0.09
N PRO A 103 14.84 8.62 -0.45
CA PRO A 103 15.28 8.85 -1.82
C PRO A 103 14.92 7.69 -2.75
N THR A 104 14.91 7.98 -4.05
CA THR A 104 14.88 6.95 -5.08
C THR A 104 16.09 6.03 -4.89
N GLY A 105 15.81 4.72 -4.87
CA GLY A 105 16.84 3.70 -4.62
C GLY A 105 16.87 3.20 -3.19
N GLY A 106 16.17 3.86 -2.27
CA GLY A 106 16.07 3.47 -0.87
C GLY A 106 17.11 4.14 0.02
N GLU A 107 16.88 4.06 1.30
CA GLU A 107 17.77 4.60 2.32
C GLU A 107 19.05 3.76 2.47
#